data_6194cc0e264e1c0951fa020346a50d14
#
_entry.id   6194cc0e264e1c0951fa020346a50d14
#
_cell.length_a   1.000
_cell.length_b   1.000
_cell.length_c   1.000
_cell.angle_alpha   90.00
_cell.angle_beta   90.00
_cell.angle_gamma   90.00
#
_symmetry.space_group_name_H-M   'P 1'
#
loop_
_entity.id
_entity.type
_entity.pdbx_description
1 polymer ?
#
loop_
_entity_poly.entity_id
_entity_poly.type
_entity_poly.pdbx_seq_one_letter_code
_entity_poly.pdbx_strand_id
1 'polypeptide(L)'
;MDNRLDGNVAGGILGEIFPFEMTAAVATCAGCGRTDAIGALAAYVHGMGTVLRCPSCDTALIRLAHANGRFWMDMRGMRVLQISEP
;
A
#
# COMPACT_ATOMS: atom_id res chain seq x y z
N MET A 1 14.67 -15.18 -8.12
CA MET A 1 14.36 -13.87 -8.74
C MET A 1 13.50 -13.06 -7.79
N ASP A 2 13.89 -11.82 -7.58
CA ASP A 2 13.17 -10.94 -6.68
C ASP A 2 11.92 -10.39 -7.38
N ASN A 3 10.74 -10.62 -6.79
CA ASN A 3 9.47 -10.12 -7.31
C ASN A 3 9.06 -8.79 -6.66
N ARG A 4 9.97 -8.22 -5.88
CA ARG A 4 9.70 -6.97 -5.19
C ARG A 4 9.63 -5.82 -6.17
N LEU A 5 8.55 -5.04 -6.07
CA LEU A 5 8.32 -3.83 -6.82
C LEU A 5 8.19 -2.67 -5.83
N ASP A 6 8.13 -1.45 -6.30
CA ASP A 6 7.81 -0.35 -5.40
C ASP A 6 6.30 -0.10 -5.35
N GLY A 7 5.86 0.66 -4.35
CA GLY A 7 4.44 0.90 -4.09
C GLY A 7 3.71 1.65 -5.20
N ASN A 8 4.43 2.23 -6.17
CA ASN A 8 3.78 2.92 -7.28
C ASN A 8 2.98 1.98 -8.16
N VAL A 9 3.27 0.67 -8.13
CA VAL A 9 2.47 -0.31 -8.88
C VAL A 9 1.03 -0.37 -8.37
N ALA A 10 0.77 0.06 -7.14
CA ALA A 10 -0.56 0.10 -6.56
C ALA A 10 -1.34 1.37 -6.94
N GLY A 11 -0.71 2.31 -7.66
CA GLY A 11 -1.34 3.58 -8.01
C GLY A 11 -2.64 3.42 -8.79
N GLY A 12 -2.68 2.45 -9.70
CA GLY A 12 -3.88 2.20 -10.51
C GLY A 12 -5.06 1.75 -9.67
N ILE A 13 -4.88 0.71 -8.85
CA ILE A 13 -5.97 0.19 -8.01
C ILE A 13 -6.37 1.19 -6.93
N LEU A 14 -5.41 1.88 -6.34
CA LEU A 14 -5.72 2.90 -5.33
C LEU A 14 -6.47 4.09 -5.95
N GLY A 15 -6.15 4.44 -7.19
CA GLY A 15 -6.85 5.50 -7.92
C GLY A 15 -8.30 5.14 -8.26
N GLU A 16 -8.64 3.86 -8.31
CA GLU A 16 -10.03 3.44 -8.49
C GLU A 16 -10.84 3.57 -7.21
N ILE A 17 -10.18 3.53 -6.06
CA ILE A 17 -10.85 3.56 -4.75
C ILE A 17 -10.91 4.99 -4.20
N PHE A 18 -9.83 5.73 -4.35
CA PHE A 18 -9.69 7.06 -3.73
C PHE A 18 -9.52 8.16 -4.78
N PRO A 19 -10.11 9.34 -4.54
CA PRO A 19 -9.94 10.49 -5.45
C PRO A 19 -8.61 11.23 -5.27
N PHE A 20 -7.75 10.76 -4.35
CA PHE A 20 -6.47 11.38 -4.05
C PHE A 20 -5.32 10.61 -4.67
N GLU A 21 -4.16 11.27 -4.82
CA GLU A 21 -2.94 10.61 -5.26
C GLU A 21 -2.36 9.80 -4.09
N MET A 22 -2.80 8.54 -3.99
CA MET A 22 -2.48 7.72 -2.82
C MET A 22 -1.02 7.26 -2.76
N THR A 23 -0.31 7.23 -3.89
CA THR A 23 1.11 6.87 -3.86
C THR A 23 1.94 7.92 -3.16
N ALA A 24 1.44 9.16 -3.08
CA ALA A 24 2.08 10.25 -2.33
C ALA A 24 1.61 10.33 -0.88
N ALA A 25 0.58 9.59 -0.50
CA ALA A 25 0.12 9.53 0.88
C ALA A 25 1.20 8.89 1.75
N VAL A 26 1.27 9.28 3.01
CA VAL A 26 2.34 8.87 3.92
C VAL A 26 1.78 7.91 4.96
N ALA A 27 2.36 6.72 5.02
CA ALA A 27 1.93 5.67 5.95
C ALA A 27 2.98 5.47 7.04
N THR A 28 2.52 5.25 8.27
CA THR A 28 3.37 4.93 9.41
C THR A 28 3.22 3.46 9.74
N CYS A 29 4.33 2.72 9.68
CA CYS A 29 4.33 1.29 9.96
C CYS A 29 4.02 1.02 11.42
N ALA A 30 3.06 0.13 11.68
CA ALA A 30 2.71 -0.25 13.06
C ALA A 30 3.80 -1.13 13.69
N GLY A 31 4.62 -1.81 12.86
CA GLY A 31 5.65 -2.71 13.35
C GLY A 31 6.90 -1.99 13.84
N CYS A 32 7.41 -1.02 13.08
CA CYS A 32 8.68 -0.37 13.43
C CYS A 32 8.58 1.15 13.55
N GLY A 33 7.42 1.74 13.26
CA GLY A 33 7.23 3.19 13.36
C GLY A 33 7.78 4.00 12.19
N ARG A 34 8.37 3.34 11.19
CA ARG A 34 8.88 4.04 10.02
C ARG A 34 7.76 4.68 9.22
N THR A 35 8.02 5.87 8.70
CA THR A 35 7.07 6.64 7.91
C THR A 35 7.58 6.76 6.48
N ASP A 36 6.77 6.35 5.51
CA ASP A 36 7.13 6.39 4.09
C ASP A 36 5.91 6.76 3.25
N ALA A 37 6.16 7.35 2.09
CA ALA A 37 5.12 7.47 1.07
C ALA A 37 4.72 6.05 0.60
N ILE A 38 3.46 5.86 0.27
CA ILE A 38 2.98 4.56 -0.20
C ILE A 38 3.79 4.10 -1.42
N GLY A 39 4.12 5.02 -2.33
CA GLY A 39 4.93 4.69 -3.51
C GLY A 39 6.32 4.16 -3.19
N ALA A 40 6.84 4.42 -1.98
CA ALA A 40 8.15 3.96 -1.54
C ALA A 40 8.12 2.61 -0.82
N LEU A 41 6.94 2.05 -0.55
CA LEU A 41 6.83 0.76 0.10
C LEU A 41 7.24 -0.38 -0.83
N ALA A 42 7.58 -1.52 -0.27
CA ALA A 42 7.87 -2.72 -1.04
C ALA A 42 6.56 -3.38 -1.46
N ALA A 43 6.33 -3.53 -2.76
CA ALA A 43 5.10 -4.07 -3.29
C ALA A 43 5.28 -5.47 -3.84
N TYR A 44 4.33 -6.34 -3.57
CA TYR A 44 4.28 -7.70 -4.08
C TYR A 44 2.91 -7.92 -4.70
N VAL A 45 2.88 -8.20 -6.00
CA VAL A 45 1.64 -8.42 -6.73
C VAL A 45 1.53 -9.89 -7.05
N HIS A 46 0.41 -10.49 -6.68
CA HIS A 46 0.18 -11.90 -6.91
C HIS A 46 -1.30 -12.15 -7.21
N GLY A 47 -1.61 -12.58 -8.43
CA GLY A 47 -2.98 -12.80 -8.83
C GLY A 47 -3.81 -11.53 -8.71
N MET A 48 -4.90 -11.60 -7.94
CA MET A 48 -5.80 -10.47 -7.72
C MET A 48 -5.38 -9.61 -6.52
N GLY A 49 -4.30 -9.98 -5.84
CA GLY A 49 -3.90 -9.35 -4.60
C GLY A 49 -2.62 -8.54 -4.75
N THR A 50 -2.53 -7.49 -3.96
CA THR A 50 -1.33 -6.66 -3.82
C THR A 50 -1.05 -6.47 -2.35
N VAL A 51 0.19 -6.71 -1.94
CA VAL A 51 0.62 -6.48 -0.56
C VAL A 51 1.72 -5.42 -0.57
N LEU A 52 1.54 -4.38 0.23
CA LEU A 52 2.54 -3.34 0.41
C LEU A 52 3.17 -3.53 1.79
N ARG A 53 4.49 -3.77 1.81
CA ARG A 53 5.23 -4.08 3.02
C ARG A 53 6.21 -2.98 3.35
N CYS A 54 6.48 -2.83 4.65
CA CYS A 54 7.52 -1.93 5.11
C CYS A 54 8.87 -2.38 4.58
N PRO A 55 9.63 -1.51 3.89
CA PRO A 55 10.95 -1.90 3.37
C PRO A 55 11.97 -2.15 4.48
N SER A 56 11.68 -1.75 5.70
CA SER A 56 12.60 -1.89 6.84
C SER A 56 12.33 -3.15 7.65
N CYS A 57 11.08 -3.43 8.02
CA CYS A 57 10.76 -4.56 8.92
C CYS A 57 9.85 -5.61 8.29
N ASP A 58 9.45 -5.41 7.03
CA ASP A 58 8.63 -6.35 6.26
C ASP A 58 7.18 -6.50 6.77
N THR A 59 6.72 -5.67 7.69
CA THR A 59 5.32 -5.67 8.11
C THR A 59 4.43 -5.36 6.90
N ALA A 60 3.37 -6.12 6.71
CA ALA A 60 2.39 -5.84 5.66
C ALA A 60 1.52 -4.67 6.11
N LEU A 61 1.72 -3.49 5.52
CA LEU A 61 0.96 -2.30 5.86
C LEU A 61 -0.42 -2.34 5.24
N ILE A 62 -0.48 -2.71 3.95
CA ILE A 62 -1.72 -2.72 3.19
C ILE A 62 -1.79 -4.03 2.41
N ARG A 63 -2.94 -4.67 2.48
CA ARG A 63 -3.27 -5.79 1.60
C ARG A 63 -4.51 -5.40 0.82
N LEU A 64 -4.40 -5.47 -0.50
CA LEU A 64 -5.48 -5.10 -1.40
C LEU A 64 -5.85 -6.29 -2.25
N ALA A 65 -7.14 -6.46 -2.51
CA ALA A 65 -7.61 -7.41 -3.49
C ALA A 65 -8.82 -6.81 -4.21
N HIS A 66 -8.96 -7.15 -5.48
CA HIS A 66 -10.08 -6.71 -6.30
C HIS A 66 -10.63 -7.90 -7.06
N ALA A 67 -11.86 -8.26 -6.80
CA ALA A 67 -12.54 -9.37 -7.47
C ALA A 67 -14.05 -9.20 -7.35
N ASN A 68 -14.77 -9.65 -8.38
CA ASN A 68 -16.23 -9.69 -8.36
C ASN A 68 -16.89 -8.35 -8.02
N GLY A 69 -16.32 -7.26 -8.55
CA GLY A 69 -16.85 -5.92 -8.31
C GLY A 69 -16.62 -5.38 -6.91
N ARG A 70 -15.74 -6.01 -6.14
CA ARG A 70 -15.47 -5.59 -4.75
C ARG A 70 -13.98 -5.38 -4.53
N PHE A 71 -13.68 -4.45 -3.63
CA PHE A 71 -12.33 -4.24 -3.15
C PHE A 71 -12.24 -4.68 -1.70
N TRP A 72 -11.17 -5.38 -1.36
CA TRP A 72 -10.84 -5.70 0.03
C TRP A 72 -9.58 -4.96 0.39
N MET A 73 -9.61 -4.25 1.50
CA MET A 73 -8.46 -3.51 2.01
C MET A 73 -8.22 -3.89 3.45
N ASP A 74 -7.05 -4.46 3.72
CA ASP A 74 -6.61 -4.73 5.08
C ASP A 74 -5.46 -3.77 5.36
N MET A 75 -5.66 -2.86 6.29
CA MET A 75 -4.70 -1.80 6.61
C MET A 75 -4.22 -1.87 8.05
N ARG A 76 -4.34 -3.05 8.68
CA ARG A 76 -3.99 -3.17 10.11
C ARG A 76 -2.48 -3.09 10.37
N GLY A 77 -1.65 -3.19 9.35
CA GLY A 77 -0.20 -3.03 9.49
C GLY A 77 0.27 -1.60 9.56
N MET A 78 -0.62 -0.61 9.39
CA MET A 78 -0.24 0.79 9.52
C MET A 78 -0.96 1.43 10.70
N ARG A 79 -0.24 2.34 11.35
CA ARG A 79 -0.76 3.08 12.49
C ARG A 79 -1.45 4.37 12.07
N VAL A 80 -0.91 5.04 11.07
CA VAL A 80 -1.42 6.32 10.56
C VAL A 80 -1.32 6.31 9.05
N LEU A 81 -2.33 6.87 8.40
CA LEU A 81 -2.29 7.17 6.98
C LEU A 81 -2.61 8.65 6.81
N GLN A 82 -1.67 9.40 6.27
CA GLN A 82 -1.82 10.83 6.04
C GLN A 82 -2.00 11.09 4.55
N ILE A 83 -3.15 11.60 4.19
CA ILE A 83 -3.51 11.90 2.80
C ILE A 83 -3.55 13.41 2.64
N SER A 84 -2.85 13.92 1.63
CA SER A 84 -2.88 15.35 1.33
C SER A 84 -3.96 15.64 0.31
N GLU A 85 -4.72 16.69 0.55
CA GLU A 85 -5.72 17.16 -0.41
C GLU A 85 -5.02 17.84 -1.59
N PRO A 86 -5.58 17.70 -2.80
CA PRO A 86 -5.02 18.38 -3.96
C PRO A 86 -5.16 19.89 -3.89
#